data_57fd10095351ddcbf5b3b6e2efb22f92
#
_entry.id   57fd10095351ddcbf5b3b6e2efb22f92
#
_cell.length_a   1.000
_cell.length_b   1.000
_cell.length_c   1.000
_cell.angle_alpha   90.00
_cell.angle_beta   90.00
_cell.angle_gamma   90.00
#
_symmetry.space_group_name_H-M   'P 1'
#
loop_
_entity.id
_entity.type
_entity.pdbx_description
1 polymer ?
#
loop_
_entity_poly.entity_id
_entity_poly.type
_entity_poly.pdbx_seq_one_letter_code
_entity_poly.pdbx_strand_id
1 'polypeptide(L)'
;PAICRSLLGEELTLPALPTWWCGERTAMQDVLPRLAEHTIKPTYPGSSMHGNFDAVQGFMLSRRQIDEWAGRILRQSDDHTVQAYMPLPQIPTWQTDGRNGAVIPRSVMLRVFAVSSGSETWRVLPGGLARVAGGSADVASMQHGGSSADVWVMTRGEVDKTTLLQPPLTPTTV
;
A
#
# COMPACT_ATOMS: atom_id res chain seq x y z
N PRO A 1 -7.38 -6.01 -13.36
CA PRO A 1 -8.25 -5.51 -14.45
C PRO A 1 -8.77 -6.66 -15.34
N ALA A 2 -7.90 -7.52 -15.87
CA ALA A 2 -8.31 -8.58 -16.82
C ALA A 2 -9.37 -9.51 -16.24
N ILE A 3 -9.24 -9.92 -14.98
CA ILE A 3 -10.21 -10.79 -14.30
C ILE A 3 -11.58 -10.10 -14.17
N CYS A 4 -11.61 -8.81 -13.79
CA CYS A 4 -12.86 -8.06 -13.68
C CYS A 4 -13.57 -7.98 -15.05
N ARG A 5 -12.83 -7.64 -16.09
CA ARG A 5 -13.36 -7.62 -17.45
C ARG A 5 -13.87 -8.99 -17.93
N SER A 6 -13.13 -10.06 -17.61
CA SER A 6 -13.50 -11.44 -18.02
C SER A 6 -14.72 -11.96 -17.27
N LEU A 7 -14.83 -11.70 -15.96
CA LEU A 7 -15.91 -12.25 -15.14
C LEU A 7 -17.15 -11.38 -15.10
N LEU A 8 -16.98 -10.05 -15.11
CA LEU A 8 -18.09 -9.11 -14.92
C LEU A 8 -18.41 -8.30 -16.18
N GLY A 9 -17.57 -8.34 -17.20
CA GLY A 9 -17.70 -7.48 -18.39
C GLY A 9 -17.47 -6.00 -18.10
N GLU A 10 -16.88 -5.66 -16.97
CA GLU A 10 -16.69 -4.29 -16.48
C GLU A 10 -15.22 -3.94 -16.29
N GLU A 11 -14.91 -2.64 -16.38
CA GLU A 11 -13.61 -2.12 -15.97
C GLU A 11 -13.59 -1.83 -14.47
N LEU A 12 -12.41 -1.92 -13.85
CA LEU A 12 -12.25 -1.53 -12.44
C LEU A 12 -12.55 -0.04 -12.25
N THR A 13 -13.45 0.29 -11.35
CA THR A 13 -13.72 1.68 -10.93
C THR A 13 -12.49 2.34 -10.31
N LEU A 14 -11.74 1.62 -9.49
CA LEU A 14 -10.44 2.05 -8.98
C LEU A 14 -9.35 1.37 -9.81
N PRO A 15 -8.50 2.11 -10.54
CA PRO A 15 -7.46 1.53 -11.36
C PRO A 15 -6.43 0.78 -10.49
N ALA A 16 -5.97 -0.36 -10.97
CA ALA A 16 -4.86 -1.08 -10.38
C ALA A 16 -3.53 -0.64 -11.02
N LEU A 17 -2.47 -0.62 -10.23
CA LEU A 17 -1.13 -0.42 -10.77
C LEU A 17 -0.76 -1.59 -11.70
N PRO A 18 -0.13 -1.31 -12.85
CA PRO A 18 0.43 -2.37 -13.69
C PRO A 18 1.36 -3.26 -12.87
N THR A 19 1.11 -4.54 -12.94
CA THR A 19 1.80 -5.54 -12.12
C THR A 19 2.10 -6.76 -12.97
N TRP A 20 3.33 -7.24 -12.91
CA TRP A 20 3.85 -8.39 -13.65
C TRP A 20 4.29 -9.47 -12.65
N TRP A 21 3.64 -10.62 -12.70
CA TRP A 21 4.16 -11.78 -12.00
C TRP A 21 5.21 -12.46 -12.89
N CYS A 22 6.43 -12.56 -12.41
CA CYS A 22 7.54 -13.07 -13.20
C CYS A 22 7.48 -14.58 -13.47
N GLY A 23 6.63 -15.32 -12.76
CA GLY A 23 6.32 -16.72 -13.07
C GLY A 23 5.66 -16.88 -14.45
N GLU A 24 5.00 -15.84 -14.97
CA GLU A 24 4.56 -15.81 -16.36
C GLU A 24 5.67 -15.30 -17.25
N ARG A 25 6.14 -16.16 -18.16
CA ARG A 25 7.30 -15.88 -19.02
C ARG A 25 7.13 -14.58 -19.84
N THR A 26 5.97 -14.36 -20.40
CA THR A 26 5.68 -13.17 -21.22
C THR A 26 5.75 -11.89 -20.38
N ALA A 27 5.14 -11.91 -19.19
CA ALA A 27 5.19 -10.81 -18.25
C ALA A 27 6.62 -10.51 -17.78
N MET A 28 7.39 -11.54 -17.44
CA MET A 28 8.79 -11.41 -17.07
C MET A 28 9.63 -10.78 -18.20
N GLN A 29 9.49 -11.26 -19.43
CA GLN A 29 10.23 -10.73 -20.58
C GLN A 29 9.90 -9.28 -20.87
N ASP A 30 8.65 -8.85 -20.66
CA ASP A 30 8.23 -7.46 -20.83
C ASP A 30 8.86 -6.53 -19.80
N VAL A 31 8.96 -6.96 -18.54
CA VAL A 31 9.36 -6.06 -17.45
C VAL A 31 10.86 -6.05 -17.16
N LEU A 32 11.59 -7.13 -17.44
CA LEU A 32 13.02 -7.23 -17.15
C LEU A 32 13.87 -6.08 -17.71
N PRO A 33 13.67 -5.60 -18.96
CA PRO A 33 14.45 -4.49 -19.50
C PRO A 33 14.20 -3.14 -18.79
N ARG A 34 13.10 -3.06 -18.04
CA ARG A 34 12.62 -1.81 -17.40
C ARG A 34 12.63 -1.86 -15.88
N LEU A 35 13.37 -2.79 -15.27
CA LEU A 35 13.43 -2.96 -13.80
C LEU A 35 13.78 -1.66 -13.07
N ALA A 36 14.62 -0.81 -13.68
CA ALA A 36 15.00 0.48 -13.10
C ALA A 36 13.82 1.45 -12.88
N GLU A 37 12.71 1.27 -13.58
CA GLU A 37 11.52 2.14 -13.51
C GLU A 37 10.45 1.58 -12.56
N HIS A 38 10.68 0.39 -11.98
CA HIS A 38 9.67 -0.38 -11.29
C HIS A 38 10.07 -0.72 -9.85
N THR A 39 9.11 -1.22 -9.10
CA THR A 39 9.31 -1.78 -7.77
C THR A 39 9.32 -3.30 -7.84
N ILE A 40 10.36 -3.93 -7.32
CA ILE A 40 10.50 -5.39 -7.22
C ILE A 40 9.96 -5.82 -5.85
N LYS A 41 9.07 -6.80 -5.81
CA LYS A 41 8.39 -7.28 -4.60
C LYS A 41 8.45 -8.79 -4.51
N PRO A 42 8.45 -9.38 -3.30
CA PRO A 42 8.21 -10.81 -3.15
C PRO A 42 6.77 -11.13 -3.56
N THR A 43 6.56 -12.20 -4.33
CA THR A 43 5.22 -12.68 -4.69
C THR A 43 4.48 -13.18 -3.46
N TYR A 44 5.19 -13.85 -2.55
CA TYR A 44 4.64 -14.46 -1.34
C TYR A 44 5.28 -13.86 -0.08
N PRO A 45 4.90 -12.61 0.29
CA PRO A 45 5.51 -11.95 1.45
C PRO A 45 5.21 -12.74 2.75
N GLY A 46 6.25 -12.94 3.56
CA GLY A 46 6.14 -13.68 4.81
C GLY A 46 6.16 -15.21 4.69
N SER A 47 6.32 -15.77 3.48
CA SER A 47 6.49 -17.20 3.29
C SER A 47 7.88 -17.64 3.74
N SER A 48 7.93 -18.76 4.50
CA SER A 48 9.20 -19.43 4.85
C SER A 48 9.75 -20.30 3.71
N MET A 49 8.90 -20.64 2.72
CA MET A 49 9.26 -21.51 1.60
C MET A 49 9.78 -20.74 0.38
N HIS A 50 9.46 -19.47 0.29
CA HIS A 50 9.82 -18.60 -0.82
C HIS A 50 10.77 -17.49 -0.35
N GLY A 51 11.59 -16.98 -1.27
CA GLY A 51 12.52 -15.91 -0.95
C GLY A 51 11.80 -14.67 -0.39
N ASN A 52 12.06 -14.35 0.88
CA ASN A 52 11.51 -13.15 1.50
C ASN A 52 12.52 -12.02 1.44
N PHE A 53 12.08 -10.87 0.98
CA PHE A 53 12.85 -9.63 0.91
C PHE A 53 11.91 -8.42 0.97
N ASP A 54 12.42 -7.29 1.38
CA ASP A 54 11.66 -6.03 1.35
C ASP A 54 11.52 -5.52 -0.08
N ALA A 55 10.43 -4.82 -0.36
CA ALA A 55 10.21 -4.21 -1.67
C ALA A 55 11.36 -3.29 -2.05
N VAL A 56 11.90 -3.46 -3.24
CA VAL A 56 13.07 -2.75 -3.75
C VAL A 56 12.66 -1.81 -4.88
N GLN A 57 13.04 -0.55 -4.76
CA GLN A 57 12.79 0.48 -5.76
C GLN A 57 13.89 0.43 -6.82
N GLY A 58 13.54 0.06 -8.06
CA GLY A 58 14.51 -0.09 -9.14
C GLY A 58 15.31 1.19 -9.44
N PHE A 59 14.67 2.37 -9.35
CA PHE A 59 15.34 3.64 -9.59
C PHE A 59 16.39 4.03 -8.52
N MET A 60 16.39 3.34 -7.37
CA MET A 60 17.41 3.53 -6.33
C MET A 60 18.63 2.60 -6.53
N LEU A 61 18.56 1.69 -7.48
CA LEU A 61 19.59 0.70 -7.72
C LEU A 61 20.61 1.18 -8.75
N SER A 62 21.87 0.85 -8.52
CA SER A 62 22.93 0.98 -9.55
C SER A 62 22.70 -0.02 -10.69
N ARG A 63 23.30 0.23 -11.85
CA ARG A 63 23.25 -0.67 -13.00
C ARG A 63 23.61 -2.10 -12.65
N ARG A 64 24.67 -2.29 -11.89
CA ARG A 64 25.11 -3.61 -11.43
C ARG A 64 24.05 -4.31 -10.58
N GLN A 65 23.43 -3.58 -9.65
CA GLN A 65 22.36 -4.15 -8.81
C GLN A 65 21.11 -4.51 -9.63
N ILE A 66 20.77 -3.73 -10.66
CA ILE A 66 19.69 -4.09 -11.60
C ILE A 66 20.03 -5.41 -12.32
N ASP A 67 21.26 -5.58 -12.80
CA ASP A 67 21.69 -6.82 -13.47
C ASP A 67 21.66 -8.01 -12.49
N GLU A 68 22.05 -7.81 -11.24
CA GLU A 68 21.98 -8.83 -10.19
C GLU A 68 20.53 -9.24 -9.90
N TRP A 69 19.60 -8.27 -9.83
CA TRP A 69 18.16 -8.53 -9.65
C TRP A 69 17.56 -9.22 -10.87
N ALA A 70 17.91 -8.81 -12.08
CA ALA A 70 17.45 -9.50 -13.29
C ALA A 70 17.91 -10.97 -13.29
N GLY A 71 19.18 -11.24 -12.93
CA GLY A 71 19.69 -12.61 -12.80
C GLY A 71 18.98 -13.41 -11.69
N ARG A 72 18.59 -12.77 -10.57
CA ARG A 72 17.82 -13.42 -9.51
C ARG A 72 16.41 -13.77 -9.96
N ILE A 73 15.71 -12.84 -10.61
CA ILE A 73 14.38 -13.08 -11.19
C ILE A 73 14.39 -14.23 -12.20
N LEU A 74 15.39 -14.26 -13.07
CA LEU A 74 15.52 -15.34 -14.06
C LEU A 74 15.71 -16.73 -13.43
N ARG A 75 16.34 -16.81 -12.25
CA ARG A 75 16.55 -18.10 -11.56
C ARG A 75 15.36 -18.52 -10.70
N GLN A 76 14.59 -17.59 -10.20
CA GLN A 76 13.48 -17.82 -9.24
C GLN A 76 12.28 -16.94 -9.62
N SER A 77 11.80 -17.10 -10.83
CA SER A 77 10.78 -16.21 -11.41
C SER A 77 9.48 -16.17 -10.59
N ASP A 78 9.04 -17.32 -10.07
CA ASP A 78 7.78 -17.42 -9.32
C ASP A 78 7.76 -16.61 -8.03
N ASP A 79 8.94 -16.39 -7.44
CA ASP A 79 9.08 -15.67 -6.18
C ASP A 79 9.04 -14.14 -6.33
N HIS A 80 9.03 -13.65 -7.58
CA HIS A 80 9.15 -12.22 -7.86
C HIS A 80 7.94 -11.66 -8.61
N THR A 81 7.46 -10.54 -8.10
CA THR A 81 6.45 -9.70 -8.74
C THR A 81 7.04 -8.30 -8.93
N VAL A 82 6.89 -7.76 -10.13
CA VAL A 82 7.31 -6.40 -10.46
C VAL A 82 6.08 -5.53 -10.64
N GLN A 83 6.10 -4.33 -10.10
CA GLN A 83 4.97 -3.41 -10.13
C GLN A 83 5.44 -2.02 -10.57
N ALA A 84 4.62 -1.34 -11.37
CA ALA A 84 4.88 0.04 -11.74
C ALA A 84 5.05 0.90 -10.47
N TYR A 85 6.07 1.76 -10.47
CA TYR A 85 6.27 2.72 -9.41
C TYR A 85 5.23 3.84 -9.53
N MET A 86 4.62 4.17 -8.40
CA MET A 86 3.75 5.32 -8.26
C MET A 86 4.17 6.11 -7.02
N PRO A 87 4.59 7.36 -7.15
CA PRO A 87 4.89 8.19 -6.00
C PRO A 87 3.63 8.36 -5.15
N LEU A 88 3.79 8.21 -3.83
CA LEU A 88 2.68 8.38 -2.90
C LEU A 88 2.30 9.86 -2.79
N PRO A 89 1.00 10.18 -2.68
CA PRO A 89 0.56 11.52 -2.37
C PRO A 89 1.08 11.94 -0.99
N GLN A 90 1.27 13.25 -0.81
CA GLN A 90 1.72 13.82 0.46
C GLN A 90 0.61 14.62 1.11
N ILE A 91 0.56 14.55 2.44
CA ILE A 91 -0.33 15.37 3.27
C ILE A 91 0.48 16.18 4.28
N PRO A 92 0.02 17.39 4.66
CA PRO A 92 0.61 18.14 5.75
C PRO A 92 0.42 17.38 7.07
N THR A 93 1.51 17.12 7.76
CA THR A 93 1.53 16.36 9.01
C THR A 93 2.26 17.14 10.09
N TRP A 94 1.65 17.25 11.26
CA TRP A 94 2.30 17.87 12.41
C TRP A 94 3.39 16.95 12.96
N GLN A 95 4.60 17.49 13.08
CA GLN A 95 5.70 16.81 13.73
C GLN A 95 6.27 17.68 14.84
N THR A 96 6.58 17.07 15.99
CA THR A 96 7.23 17.75 17.11
C THR A 96 8.51 17.03 17.50
N ASP A 97 9.52 17.78 17.88
CA ASP A 97 10.78 17.30 18.50
C ASP A 97 10.73 17.37 20.04
N GLY A 98 9.55 17.62 20.61
CA GLY A 98 9.29 17.79 22.03
C GLY A 98 9.36 19.25 22.52
N ARG A 99 9.95 20.16 21.76
CA ARG A 99 10.01 21.60 22.08
C ARG A 99 9.37 22.46 21.00
N ASN A 100 9.63 22.13 19.76
CA ASN A 100 9.09 22.84 18.59
C ASN A 100 8.26 21.90 17.76
N GLY A 101 7.22 22.44 17.11
CA GLY A 101 6.40 21.69 16.18
C GLY A 101 6.44 22.36 14.80
N ALA A 102 6.39 21.55 13.76
CA ALA A 102 6.32 22.01 12.39
C ALA A 102 5.32 21.16 11.57
N VAL A 103 4.71 21.78 10.59
CA VAL A 103 3.92 21.06 9.59
C VAL A 103 4.86 20.69 8.44
N ILE A 104 5.00 19.39 8.20
CA ILE A 104 5.85 18.88 7.13
C ILE A 104 5.06 17.94 6.21
N PRO A 105 5.37 17.89 4.91
CA PRO A 105 4.73 16.95 4.01
C PRO A 105 5.20 15.51 4.31
N ARG A 106 4.24 14.58 4.34
CA ARG A 106 4.50 13.15 4.53
C ARG A 106 3.73 12.34 3.52
N SER A 107 4.37 11.34 2.96
CA SER A 107 3.73 10.39 2.07
C SER A 107 2.66 9.59 2.80
N VAL A 108 1.51 9.38 2.16
CA VAL A 108 0.35 8.71 2.75
C VAL A 108 -0.21 7.63 1.84
N MET A 109 -0.70 6.56 2.46
CA MET A 109 -1.47 5.50 1.81
C MET A 109 -2.75 5.27 2.61
N LEU A 110 -3.89 5.18 1.91
CA LEU A 110 -5.18 4.86 2.53
C LEU A 110 -5.43 3.35 2.49
N ARG A 111 -5.89 2.81 3.61
CA ARG A 111 -6.46 1.47 3.70
C ARG A 111 -7.95 1.60 3.90
N VAL A 112 -8.71 1.06 2.97
CA VAL A 112 -10.17 0.95 3.04
C VAL A 112 -10.55 -0.51 3.21
N PHE A 113 -11.74 -0.75 3.74
CA PHE A 113 -12.22 -2.10 4.05
C PHE A 113 -13.55 -2.33 3.34
N ALA A 114 -13.65 -3.46 2.66
CA ALA A 114 -14.90 -3.95 2.09
C ALA A 114 -15.27 -5.24 2.80
N VAL A 115 -16.55 -5.39 3.16
CA VAL A 115 -17.07 -6.54 3.89
C VAL A 115 -18.21 -7.14 3.08
N SER A 116 -18.20 -8.46 2.91
CA SER A 116 -19.33 -9.18 2.34
C SER A 116 -20.50 -9.17 3.32
N SER A 117 -21.66 -8.79 2.81
CA SER A 117 -22.93 -8.81 3.58
C SER A 117 -23.76 -10.08 3.31
N GLY A 118 -23.16 -11.10 2.68
CA GLY A 118 -23.87 -12.28 2.16
C GLY A 118 -24.48 -12.02 0.78
N SER A 119 -25.00 -13.08 0.14
CA SER A 119 -25.71 -13.04 -1.15
C SER A 119 -25.17 -11.99 -2.16
N GLU A 120 -23.88 -12.07 -2.47
CA GLU A 120 -23.22 -11.28 -3.53
C GLU A 120 -23.15 -9.76 -3.28
N THR A 121 -23.52 -9.29 -2.10
CA THR A 121 -23.42 -7.86 -1.75
C THR A 121 -22.19 -7.55 -0.93
N TRP A 122 -21.55 -6.44 -1.25
CA TRP A 122 -20.40 -5.92 -0.55
C TRP A 122 -20.66 -4.50 -0.03
N ARG A 123 -20.20 -4.21 1.14
CA ARG A 123 -20.26 -2.87 1.73
C ARG A 123 -18.87 -2.37 2.02
N VAL A 124 -18.61 -1.12 1.67
CA VAL A 124 -17.38 -0.43 2.03
C VAL A 124 -17.61 0.29 3.36
N LEU A 125 -16.67 0.09 4.30
CA LEU A 125 -16.69 0.81 5.57
C LEU A 125 -16.60 2.32 5.29
N PRO A 126 -17.51 3.16 5.85
CA PRO A 126 -17.44 4.61 5.70
C PRO A 126 -16.34 5.22 6.57
N GLY A 127 -15.11 4.96 6.21
CA GLY A 127 -13.91 5.36 6.92
C GLY A 127 -12.72 4.52 6.47
N GLY A 128 -11.61 4.66 7.15
CA GLY A 128 -10.41 3.92 6.82
C GLY A 128 -9.24 4.26 7.74
N LEU A 129 -8.09 3.72 7.40
CA LEU A 129 -6.83 3.98 8.07
C LEU A 129 -5.85 4.62 7.08
N ALA A 130 -5.38 5.82 7.38
CA ALA A 130 -4.26 6.40 6.69
C ALA A 130 -2.96 5.89 7.31
N ARG A 131 -2.05 5.39 6.49
CA ARG A 131 -0.67 5.06 6.87
C ARG A 131 0.23 6.18 6.39
N VAL A 132 0.91 6.83 7.32
CA VAL A 132 1.77 7.99 7.07
C VAL A 132 3.23 7.55 7.18
N ALA A 133 4.03 7.86 6.18
CA ALA A 133 5.44 7.46 6.16
C ALA A 133 6.24 8.13 7.28
N GLY A 134 7.19 7.39 7.86
CA GLY A 134 8.19 7.92 8.79
C GLY A 134 9.35 8.54 8.02
N GLY A 135 9.69 9.79 8.28
CA GLY A 135 10.82 10.45 7.62
C GLY A 135 10.56 10.83 6.16
N SER A 136 11.61 10.93 5.37
CA SER A 136 11.56 11.27 3.94
C SER A 136 11.34 10.05 3.03
N ALA A 137 10.96 8.92 3.59
CA ALA A 137 10.82 7.69 2.83
C ALA A 137 9.51 7.70 2.02
N ASP A 138 9.59 7.33 0.76
CA ASP A 138 8.44 7.14 -0.14
C ASP A 138 7.63 5.87 0.18
N VAL A 139 7.93 5.19 1.28
CA VAL A 139 7.28 3.95 1.70
C VAL A 139 6.50 4.18 2.99
N ALA A 140 5.19 4.17 2.92
CA ALA A 140 4.32 4.23 4.08
C ALA A 140 4.25 2.85 4.77
N SER A 141 5.30 2.47 5.48
CA SER A 141 5.38 1.22 6.24
C SER A 141 5.49 1.49 7.73
N MET A 142 4.68 0.79 8.53
CA MET A 142 4.78 0.84 10.01
C MET A 142 6.13 0.29 10.50
N GLN A 143 6.74 -0.62 9.76
CA GLN A 143 8.03 -1.23 10.10
C GLN A 143 9.20 -0.24 9.98
N HIS A 144 9.01 0.85 9.22
CA HIS A 144 10.03 1.89 8.99
C HIS A 144 9.70 3.20 9.75
N GLY A 145 9.07 3.11 10.92
CA GLY A 145 8.78 4.27 11.75
C GLY A 145 7.60 5.12 11.27
N GLY A 146 6.69 4.53 10.51
CA GLY A 146 5.45 5.20 10.11
C GLY A 146 4.45 5.33 11.24
N SER A 147 3.51 6.24 11.07
CA SER A 147 2.36 6.44 11.95
C SER A 147 1.05 6.14 11.22
N SER A 148 -0.04 6.13 11.96
CA SER A 148 -1.39 6.02 11.40
C SER A 148 -2.23 7.23 11.78
N ALA A 149 -3.21 7.54 10.95
CA ALA A 149 -4.23 8.55 11.22
C ALA A 149 -5.60 8.03 10.76
N ASP A 150 -6.65 8.55 11.40
CA ASP A 150 -8.02 8.26 11.01
C ASP A 150 -8.36 8.90 9.66
N VAL A 151 -9.22 8.23 8.91
CA VAL A 151 -9.79 8.74 7.67
C VAL A 151 -11.24 9.11 7.91
N TRP A 152 -11.55 10.39 7.78
CA TRP A 152 -12.90 10.90 7.91
C TRP A 152 -13.55 11.03 6.53
N VAL A 153 -14.76 10.50 6.41
CA VAL A 153 -15.56 10.60 5.19
C VAL A 153 -16.60 11.70 5.40
N MET A 154 -16.52 12.72 4.57
CA MET A 154 -17.52 13.81 4.61
C MET A 154 -18.83 13.32 4.00
N THR A 155 -19.94 13.54 4.71
CA THR A 155 -21.30 13.24 4.23
C THR A 155 -22.11 14.52 4.09
N ARG A 156 -23.18 14.48 3.29
CA ARG A 156 -24.09 15.62 3.10
C ARG A 156 -25.29 15.63 4.09
N GLY A 157 -25.46 14.55 4.84
CA GLY A 157 -26.56 14.38 5.79
C GLY A 157 -26.06 14.17 7.21
N GLU A 158 -27.01 14.04 8.14
CA GLU A 158 -26.71 13.67 9.52
C GLU A 158 -26.08 12.28 9.58
N VAL A 159 -25.10 12.13 10.45
CA VAL A 159 -24.43 10.85 10.70
C VAL A 159 -25.08 10.20 11.92
N ASP A 160 -25.29 8.89 11.85
CA ASP A 160 -25.70 8.11 13.02
C ASP A 160 -24.65 8.25 14.11
N LYS A 161 -25.10 8.62 15.31
CA LYS A 161 -24.26 8.83 16.49
C LYS A 161 -23.94 7.55 17.25
N THR A 162 -24.32 6.39 16.71
CA THR A 162 -24.02 5.10 17.33
C THR A 162 -22.50 4.93 17.43
N THR A 163 -22.02 4.67 18.62
CA THR A 163 -20.61 4.46 18.92
C THR A 163 -20.44 3.22 19.79
N LEU A 164 -19.37 2.47 19.54
CA LEU A 164 -18.93 1.38 20.43
C LEU A 164 -17.90 1.87 21.47
N LEU A 165 -17.53 3.14 21.41
CA LEU A 165 -16.66 3.72 22.43
C LEU A 165 -17.41 3.84 23.74
N GLN A 166 -16.79 3.40 24.83
CA GLN A 166 -17.31 3.65 26.16
C GLN A 166 -17.27 5.17 26.46
N PRO A 167 -18.32 5.72 27.09
CA PRO A 167 -18.23 7.09 27.54
C PRO A 167 -17.01 7.26 28.46
N PRO A 168 -16.31 8.42 28.40
CA PRO A 168 -15.17 8.67 29.26
C PRO A 168 -15.62 8.53 30.72
N LEU A 169 -14.85 7.77 31.51
CA LEU A 169 -15.09 7.67 32.95
C LEU A 169 -15.04 9.10 33.51
N THR A 170 -16.17 9.59 34.01
CA THR A 170 -16.21 10.84 34.73
C THR A 170 -15.28 10.70 35.93
N PRO A 171 -14.26 11.58 36.11
CA PRO A 171 -13.43 11.53 37.28
C PRO A 171 -14.33 11.70 38.51
N THR A 172 -14.38 10.70 39.38
CA THR A 172 -15.05 10.81 40.67
C THR A 172 -14.24 11.80 41.48
N THR A 173 -14.77 13.00 41.65
CA THR A 173 -14.20 14.00 42.57
C THR A 173 -14.39 13.43 43.97
N VAL A 174 -13.27 13.09 44.62
CA VAL A 174 -13.20 12.77 46.06
C VAL A 174 -13.05 14.05 46.85
#